data_9413cfcb45d74ad30a26c54306cb9f71
#
_entry.id   9413cfcb45d74ad30a26c54306cb9f71
#
_cell.length_a   1.000
_cell.length_b   1.000
_cell.length_c   1.000
_cell.angle_alpha   90.00
_cell.angle_beta   90.00
_cell.angle_gamma   90.00
#
_symmetry.space_group_name_H-M   'P 1'
#
loop_
_entity.id
_entity.type
_entity.pdbx_description
1 polymer ?
#
loop_
_entity_poly.entity_id
_entity_poly.type
_entity_poly.pdbx_seq_one_letter_code
_entity_poly.pdbx_strand_id
1 'polypeptide(L)'
;EQYNTLVCVAREDKINQSDMEGMYDIYWEETGSKFNAGSEVALGSLKGLFDIRDGNNAENFTGKITNVTNITITISEALSITSIETMTMPQEGVLTIAGKDYSYKNFTYTTDAEGNIASYTFELDEALSGEQMTEVSGRKASIGASIDSMGIPYYMAQMNEFLRSFAL
;
A
#
# COMPACT_ATOMS: atom_id res chain seq x y z
N GLU A 1 -5.45 -16.86 30.92
CA GLU A 1 -5.30 -15.67 30.06
C GLU A 1 -4.88 -16.17 28.67
N GLN A 2 -5.62 -15.79 27.66
CA GLN A 2 -5.32 -16.15 26.29
C GLN A 2 -4.54 -14.97 25.70
N TYR A 3 -3.31 -15.21 25.27
CA TYR A 3 -2.47 -14.20 24.65
C TYR A 3 -2.55 -14.33 23.13
N ASN A 4 -2.79 -13.23 22.45
CA ASN A 4 -2.71 -13.20 20.99
C ASN A 4 -1.24 -13.16 20.57
N THR A 5 -0.84 -14.09 19.72
CA THR A 5 0.53 -14.20 19.21
C THR A 5 0.65 -13.49 17.86
N LEU A 6 1.77 -12.83 17.63
CA LEU A 6 2.11 -12.22 16.35
C LEU A 6 3.10 -13.12 15.61
N VAL A 7 2.89 -13.32 14.33
CA VAL A 7 3.79 -14.03 13.42
C VAL A 7 4.30 -13.12 12.31
N CYS A 8 5.57 -13.31 11.93
CA CYS A 8 6.18 -12.61 10.80
C CYS A 8 6.13 -13.49 9.56
N VAL A 9 5.65 -12.95 8.46
CA VAL A 9 5.58 -13.62 7.16
C VAL A 9 6.37 -12.78 6.16
N ALA A 10 7.18 -13.42 5.33
CA ALA A 10 7.89 -12.72 4.28
C ALA A 10 6.88 -12.04 3.33
N ARG A 11 7.15 -10.78 2.99
CA ARG A 11 6.33 -10.03 2.05
C ARG A 11 6.58 -10.55 0.64
N GLU A 12 5.53 -10.94 -0.05
CA GLU A 12 5.60 -11.43 -1.42
C GLU A 12 5.46 -10.28 -2.42
N ASP A 13 4.57 -9.31 -2.12
CA ASP A 13 4.27 -8.17 -2.98
C ASP A 13 4.91 -6.88 -2.45
N LYS A 14 5.32 -6.02 -3.36
CA LYS A 14 5.77 -4.66 -3.03
C LYS A 14 4.59 -3.77 -2.67
N ILE A 15 4.70 -3.02 -1.57
CA ILE A 15 3.71 -2.01 -1.19
C ILE A 15 4.03 -0.68 -1.89
N ASN A 16 5.30 -0.41 -2.14
CA ASN A 16 5.76 0.77 -2.86
C ASN A 16 7.01 0.45 -3.70
N GLN A 17 7.39 1.36 -4.59
CA GLN A 17 8.50 1.15 -5.53
C GLN A 17 9.87 0.94 -4.85
N SER A 18 10.04 1.48 -3.66
CA SER A 18 11.31 1.41 -2.91
C SER A 18 11.39 0.20 -1.99
N ASP A 19 10.36 -0.65 -1.94
CA ASP A 19 10.39 -1.86 -1.15
C ASP A 19 11.52 -2.79 -1.63
N MET A 20 12.24 -3.31 -0.65
CA MET A 20 13.34 -4.24 -0.86
C MET A 20 12.86 -5.68 -0.63
N GLU A 21 13.57 -6.62 -1.23
CA GLU A 21 13.42 -8.03 -0.87
C GLU A 21 13.78 -8.26 0.61
N GLY A 22 13.10 -9.20 1.25
CA GLY A 22 13.34 -9.55 2.65
C GLY A 22 12.58 -8.70 3.66
N MET A 23 11.63 -7.89 3.23
CA MET A 23 10.67 -7.24 4.12
C MET A 23 9.68 -8.27 4.66
N TYR A 24 9.15 -8.01 5.86
CA TYR A 24 8.20 -8.89 6.54
C TYR A 24 6.96 -8.12 6.93
N ASP A 25 5.81 -8.75 6.76
CA ASP A 25 4.55 -8.34 7.33
C ASP A 25 4.26 -9.12 8.61
N ILE A 26 3.41 -8.56 9.45
CA ILE A 26 3.06 -9.12 10.75
C ILE A 26 1.58 -9.44 10.76
N TYR A 27 1.25 -10.62 11.23
CA TYR A 27 -0.11 -11.11 11.31
C TYR A 27 -0.44 -11.60 12.72
N TRP A 28 -1.71 -11.54 13.08
CA TRP A 28 -2.24 -12.23 14.24
C TRP A 28 -2.33 -13.71 13.92
N GLU A 29 -1.64 -14.56 14.69
CA GLU A 29 -1.57 -16.01 14.45
C GLU A 29 -2.94 -16.66 14.46
N GLU A 30 -3.81 -16.24 15.40
CA GLU A 30 -5.14 -16.85 15.58
C GLU A 30 -6.11 -16.52 14.46
N THR A 31 -6.06 -15.34 13.90
CA THR A 31 -7.03 -14.85 12.91
C THR A 31 -6.48 -14.79 11.49
N GLY A 32 -5.15 -14.88 11.32
CA GLY A 32 -4.48 -14.65 10.06
C GLY A 32 -4.65 -13.23 9.50
N SER A 33 -5.20 -12.31 10.30
CA SER A 33 -5.36 -10.93 9.87
C SER A 33 -4.08 -10.13 10.06
N LYS A 34 -3.79 -9.24 9.12
CA LYS A 34 -2.58 -8.41 9.15
C LYS A 34 -2.62 -7.46 10.34
N PHE A 35 -1.51 -7.40 11.07
CA PHE A 35 -1.29 -6.38 12.07
C PHE A 35 -0.90 -5.07 11.38
N ASN A 36 -1.81 -4.09 11.37
CA ASN A 36 -1.53 -2.80 10.75
C ASN A 36 -0.64 -1.93 11.65
N ALA A 37 0.66 -2.16 11.55
CA ALA A 37 1.66 -1.36 12.26
C ALA A 37 1.73 0.09 11.77
N GLY A 38 1.34 0.35 10.51
CA GLY A 38 1.30 1.69 9.91
C GLY A 38 0.04 2.51 10.24
N SER A 39 -0.88 1.96 11.07
CA SER A 39 -2.11 2.67 11.44
C SER A 39 -1.81 3.98 12.16
N GLU A 40 -2.51 5.05 11.78
CA GLU A 40 -2.44 6.37 12.42
C GLU A 40 -2.81 6.34 13.92
N VAL A 41 -3.65 5.38 14.30
CA VAL A 41 -4.08 5.21 15.70
C VAL A 41 -3.16 4.30 16.53
N ALA A 42 -2.21 3.61 15.89
CA ALA A 42 -1.21 2.82 16.59
C ALA A 42 -0.18 3.74 17.24
N LEU A 43 0.19 3.45 18.46
CA LEU A 43 1.15 4.23 19.24
C LEU A 43 2.18 3.30 19.89
N GLY A 44 3.30 3.88 20.31
CA GLY A 44 4.32 3.19 21.09
C GLY A 44 5.61 2.90 20.32
N SER A 45 6.60 2.37 21.02
CA SER A 45 7.95 2.14 20.49
C SER A 45 7.99 1.14 19.33
N LEU A 46 7.13 0.13 19.35
CA LEU A 46 7.05 -0.85 18.26
C LEU A 46 6.56 -0.18 16.97
N LYS A 47 5.53 0.67 17.05
CA LYS A 47 5.07 1.49 15.92
C LYS A 47 6.21 2.34 15.36
N GLY A 48 6.93 3.04 16.23
CA GLY A 48 8.07 3.87 15.84
C GLY A 48 9.18 3.08 15.13
N LEU A 49 9.45 1.85 15.54
CA LEU A 49 10.41 0.99 14.85
C LEU A 49 9.94 0.56 13.46
N PHE A 50 8.63 0.27 13.28
CA PHE A 50 8.06 0.00 11.96
C PHE A 50 8.11 1.23 11.06
N ASP A 51 7.80 2.40 11.58
CA ASP A 51 7.86 3.65 10.84
C ASP A 51 9.29 3.95 10.34
N ILE A 52 10.31 3.66 11.16
CA ILE A 52 11.71 3.79 10.76
C ILE A 52 12.10 2.73 9.73
N ARG A 53 11.67 1.48 9.91
CA ARG A 53 12.02 0.38 9.03
C ARG A 53 11.37 0.55 7.65
N ASP A 54 10.07 0.67 7.62
CA ASP A 54 9.28 0.63 6.39
C ASP A 54 9.15 2.02 5.79
N GLY A 55 8.84 3.00 6.58
CA GLY A 55 8.65 4.37 6.18
C GLY A 55 7.55 4.57 5.14
N ASN A 56 7.40 5.79 4.70
CA ASN A 56 6.66 6.12 3.50
C ASN A 56 7.65 6.46 2.39
N ASN A 57 7.98 5.49 1.57
CA ASN A 57 8.98 5.63 0.51
C ASN A 57 8.41 6.18 -0.79
N ALA A 58 7.11 6.35 -0.85
CA ALA A 58 6.37 6.97 -1.93
C ALA A 58 5.27 7.82 -1.31
N GLU A 59 4.64 8.66 -2.11
CA GLU A 59 3.42 9.32 -1.67
C GLU A 59 2.38 8.27 -1.28
N ASN A 60 1.77 8.45 -0.11
CA ASN A 60 0.68 7.59 0.34
C ASN A 60 -0.48 7.71 -0.63
N PHE A 61 -0.86 6.60 -1.21
CA PHE A 61 -2.10 6.53 -1.94
C PHE A 61 -3.22 6.20 -0.97
N THR A 62 -4.23 7.04 -0.93
CA THR A 62 -5.49 6.75 -0.23
C THR A 62 -6.64 7.37 -1.01
N GLY A 63 -7.73 6.64 -1.12
CA GLY A 63 -8.90 7.14 -1.82
C GLY A 63 -10.15 6.33 -1.53
N LYS A 64 -11.30 6.84 -1.94
CA LYS A 64 -12.59 6.20 -1.75
C LYS A 64 -12.92 5.29 -2.92
N ILE A 65 -13.34 4.08 -2.61
CA ILE A 65 -13.82 3.12 -3.61
C ILE A 65 -15.20 3.58 -4.10
N THR A 66 -15.28 3.83 -5.39
CA THR A 66 -16.51 4.31 -6.06
C THR A 66 -17.19 3.25 -6.90
N ASN A 67 -16.42 2.28 -7.39
CA ASN A 67 -16.98 1.16 -8.15
C ASN A 67 -16.20 -0.12 -7.87
N VAL A 68 -16.90 -1.26 -7.83
CA VAL A 68 -16.33 -2.59 -7.61
C VAL A 68 -16.96 -3.56 -8.59
N THR A 69 -16.13 -4.33 -9.26
CA THR A 69 -16.53 -5.52 -10.00
C THR A 69 -15.88 -6.75 -9.34
N ASN A 70 -16.13 -7.92 -9.88
CA ASN A 70 -15.50 -9.14 -9.35
C ASN A 70 -13.96 -9.14 -9.49
N ILE A 71 -13.38 -8.36 -10.37
CA ILE A 71 -11.93 -8.35 -10.63
C ILE A 71 -11.30 -6.95 -10.62
N THR A 72 -12.10 -5.89 -10.50
CA THR A 72 -11.59 -4.53 -10.49
C THR A 72 -12.14 -3.69 -9.34
N ILE A 73 -11.30 -2.79 -8.82
CA ILE A 73 -11.68 -1.79 -7.84
C ILE A 73 -11.33 -0.42 -8.41
N THR A 74 -12.33 0.46 -8.53
CA THR A 74 -12.12 1.84 -8.96
C THR A 74 -12.15 2.78 -7.77
N ILE A 75 -11.12 3.61 -7.65
CA ILE A 75 -10.93 4.58 -6.59
C ILE A 75 -10.95 5.97 -7.20
N SER A 76 -11.82 6.81 -6.70
CA SER A 76 -11.87 8.25 -7.00
C SER A 76 -11.56 9.05 -5.76
N GLU A 77 -11.35 10.35 -5.90
CA GLU A 77 -10.99 11.24 -4.78
C GLU A 77 -9.72 10.78 -4.05
N ALA A 78 -8.73 10.30 -4.81
CA ALA A 78 -7.43 9.98 -4.25
C ALA A 78 -6.74 11.27 -3.81
N LEU A 79 -6.39 11.34 -2.51
CA LEU A 79 -5.94 12.58 -1.89
C LEU A 79 -4.47 12.91 -2.13
N SER A 80 -3.65 11.91 -2.52
CA SER A 80 -2.21 12.05 -2.47
C SER A 80 -1.52 12.07 -3.83
N ILE A 81 -2.07 11.48 -4.87
CA ILE A 81 -1.45 11.41 -6.19
C ILE A 81 -2.43 11.96 -7.22
N THR A 82 -2.25 13.20 -7.57
CA THR A 82 -3.10 13.90 -8.56
C THR A 82 -2.39 14.17 -9.87
N SER A 83 -1.08 13.99 -9.94
CA SER A 83 -0.25 14.24 -11.12
C SER A 83 0.40 12.96 -11.62
N ILE A 84 0.37 12.75 -12.94
CA ILE A 84 1.06 11.63 -13.61
C ILE A 84 2.59 11.74 -13.40
N GLU A 85 3.13 12.96 -13.36
CA GLU A 85 4.56 13.19 -13.22
C GLU A 85 5.11 12.80 -11.84
N THR A 86 4.26 12.85 -10.82
CA THR A 86 4.63 12.50 -9.44
C THR A 86 4.15 11.11 -9.03
N MET A 87 3.53 10.37 -9.97
CA MET A 87 3.01 9.04 -9.68
C MET A 87 4.14 8.05 -9.40
N THR A 88 4.19 7.55 -8.17
CA THR A 88 5.20 6.59 -7.70
C THR A 88 4.61 5.21 -7.37
N MET A 89 3.33 4.99 -7.64
CA MET A 89 2.66 3.71 -7.38
C MET A 89 3.29 2.57 -8.19
N PRO A 90 3.55 1.42 -7.58
CA PRO A 90 3.99 0.23 -8.32
C PRO A 90 2.87 -0.26 -9.25
N GLN A 91 3.25 -0.81 -10.40
CA GLN A 91 2.30 -1.34 -11.37
C GLN A 91 1.53 -2.56 -10.82
N GLU A 92 2.16 -3.32 -9.97
CA GLU A 92 1.62 -4.43 -9.20
C GLU A 92 1.87 -4.20 -7.72
N GLY A 93 1.01 -4.69 -6.83
CA GLY A 93 1.16 -4.49 -5.40
C GLY A 93 -0.09 -4.85 -4.62
N VAL A 94 -0.29 -4.20 -3.49
CA VAL A 94 -1.35 -4.52 -2.54
C VAL A 94 -2.19 -3.29 -2.21
N LEU A 95 -3.51 -3.44 -2.33
CA LEU A 95 -4.50 -2.51 -1.79
C LEU A 95 -4.94 -2.99 -0.41
N THR A 96 -4.80 -2.15 0.60
CA THR A 96 -5.35 -2.40 1.93
C THR A 96 -6.71 -1.73 2.07
N ILE A 97 -7.75 -2.53 2.34
CA ILE A 97 -9.14 -2.08 2.46
C ILE A 97 -9.71 -2.64 3.76
N ALA A 98 -10.12 -1.78 4.68
CA ALA A 98 -10.68 -2.20 5.98
C ALA A 98 -9.77 -3.20 6.75
N GLY A 99 -8.44 -3.07 6.61
CA GLY A 99 -7.45 -3.94 7.26
C GLY A 99 -7.22 -5.30 6.59
N LYS A 100 -7.82 -5.53 5.41
CA LYS A 100 -7.56 -6.70 4.56
C LYS A 100 -6.78 -6.28 3.32
N ASP A 101 -5.87 -7.13 2.90
CA ASP A 101 -5.03 -6.91 1.74
C ASP A 101 -5.61 -7.61 0.51
N TYR A 102 -5.55 -6.91 -0.62
CA TYR A 102 -6.01 -7.37 -1.93
C TYR A 102 -4.90 -7.08 -2.94
N SER A 103 -4.26 -8.13 -3.44
CA SER A 103 -3.20 -8.02 -4.46
C SER A 103 -3.77 -7.57 -5.80
N TYR A 104 -3.08 -6.66 -6.46
CA TYR A 104 -3.40 -6.23 -7.82
C TYR A 104 -2.20 -6.40 -8.73
N LYS A 105 -2.44 -6.80 -9.97
CA LYS A 105 -1.43 -7.04 -11.00
C LYS A 105 -1.25 -5.87 -11.97
N ASN A 106 -2.19 -4.94 -11.97
CA ASN A 106 -2.14 -3.79 -12.87
C ASN A 106 -3.07 -2.69 -12.37
N PHE A 107 -2.80 -1.46 -12.78
CA PHE A 107 -3.75 -0.36 -12.63
C PHE A 107 -3.78 0.53 -13.87
N THR A 108 -4.91 1.18 -14.07
CA THR A 108 -5.12 2.23 -15.06
C THR A 108 -5.68 3.47 -14.39
N TYR A 109 -5.56 4.61 -15.02
CA TYR A 109 -6.13 5.86 -14.52
C TYR A 109 -6.90 6.61 -15.60
N THR A 110 -7.79 7.49 -15.18
CA THR A 110 -8.47 8.45 -16.03
C THR A 110 -8.11 9.86 -15.62
N THR A 111 -8.12 10.80 -16.54
CA THR A 111 -7.85 12.21 -16.27
C THR A 111 -9.11 13.04 -16.47
N ASP A 112 -9.20 14.17 -15.76
CA ASP A 112 -10.20 15.21 -15.96
C ASP A 112 -9.84 16.12 -17.15
N ALA A 113 -10.66 17.14 -17.40
CA ALA A 113 -10.46 18.09 -18.50
C ALA A 113 -9.22 18.98 -18.29
N GLU A 114 -8.77 19.13 -17.07
CA GLU A 114 -7.59 19.89 -16.63
C GLU A 114 -6.30 19.06 -16.68
N GLY A 115 -6.40 17.75 -16.96
CA GLY A 115 -5.27 16.81 -17.02
C GLY A 115 -4.87 16.20 -15.69
N ASN A 116 -5.63 16.45 -14.61
CA ASN A 116 -5.40 15.81 -13.32
C ASN A 116 -6.01 14.42 -13.29
N ILE A 117 -5.47 13.53 -12.47
CA ILE A 117 -6.00 12.18 -12.34
C ILE A 117 -7.32 12.22 -11.57
N ALA A 118 -8.38 11.73 -12.22
CA ALA A 118 -9.74 11.70 -11.69
C ALA A 118 -10.05 10.38 -10.97
N SER A 119 -9.55 9.26 -11.50
CA SER A 119 -9.77 7.95 -10.90
C SER A 119 -8.66 6.96 -11.23
N TYR A 120 -8.51 5.96 -10.38
CA TYR A 120 -7.66 4.79 -10.58
C TYR A 120 -8.52 3.54 -10.60
N THR A 121 -8.24 2.62 -11.51
CA THR A 121 -8.88 1.31 -11.58
C THR A 121 -7.81 0.25 -11.47
N PHE A 122 -7.85 -0.51 -10.37
CA PHE A 122 -6.94 -1.60 -10.07
C PHE A 122 -7.53 -2.92 -10.53
N GLU A 123 -6.76 -3.71 -11.24
CA GLU A 123 -7.09 -5.07 -11.65
C GLU A 123 -6.53 -6.05 -10.62
N LEU A 124 -7.39 -6.77 -9.93
CA LEU A 124 -7.00 -7.68 -8.86
C LEU A 124 -6.46 -9.00 -9.43
N ASP A 125 -5.57 -9.64 -8.68
CA ASP A 125 -5.06 -10.98 -9.00
C ASP A 125 -6.13 -12.04 -8.81
N GLU A 126 -6.94 -11.90 -7.76
CA GLU A 126 -8.01 -12.82 -7.42
C GLU A 126 -9.39 -12.16 -7.55
N ALA A 127 -10.35 -12.94 -8.02
CA ALA A 127 -11.72 -12.46 -8.15
C ALA A 127 -12.41 -12.35 -6.79
N LEU A 128 -13.07 -11.22 -6.54
CA LEU A 128 -13.87 -10.99 -5.35
C LEU A 128 -15.16 -11.79 -5.37
N SER A 129 -15.52 -12.35 -4.24
CA SER A 129 -16.88 -12.89 -4.01
C SER A 129 -17.92 -11.76 -3.90
N GLY A 130 -19.20 -12.10 -4.01
CA GLY A 130 -20.29 -11.13 -3.84
C GLY A 130 -20.31 -10.47 -2.45
N GLU A 131 -19.92 -11.21 -1.42
CA GLU A 131 -19.80 -10.69 -0.05
C GLU A 131 -18.64 -9.70 0.05
N GLN A 132 -17.48 -10.05 -0.49
CA GLN A 132 -16.31 -9.17 -0.52
C GLN A 132 -16.58 -7.88 -1.31
N MET A 133 -17.24 -7.96 -2.47
CA MET A 133 -17.62 -6.77 -3.23
C MET A 133 -18.51 -5.81 -2.40
N THR A 134 -19.43 -6.36 -1.63
CA THR A 134 -20.31 -5.56 -0.75
C THR A 134 -19.51 -4.96 0.41
N GLU A 135 -18.59 -5.75 1.00
CA GLU A 135 -17.75 -5.31 2.13
C GLU A 135 -16.82 -4.15 1.75
N VAL A 136 -16.19 -4.20 0.57
CA VAL A 136 -15.23 -3.18 0.14
C VAL A 136 -15.86 -1.95 -0.49
N SER A 137 -17.09 -2.05 -0.98
CA SER A 137 -17.78 -0.95 -1.66
C SER A 137 -17.94 0.27 -0.76
N GLY A 138 -17.56 1.44 -1.28
CA GLY A 138 -17.63 2.72 -0.55
C GLY A 138 -16.62 2.87 0.60
N ARG A 139 -15.74 1.89 0.81
CA ARG A 139 -14.66 1.97 1.80
C ARG A 139 -13.49 2.79 1.28
N LYS A 140 -12.58 3.15 2.18
CA LYS A 140 -11.27 3.67 1.81
C LYS A 140 -10.33 2.52 1.47
N ALA A 141 -9.58 2.69 0.39
CA ALA A 141 -8.43 1.87 0.05
C ALA A 141 -7.16 2.68 0.21
N SER A 142 -6.08 2.01 0.57
CA SER A 142 -4.75 2.62 0.70
C SER A 142 -3.67 1.72 0.13
N ILE A 143 -2.58 2.34 -0.33
CA ILE A 143 -1.32 1.68 -0.68
C ILE A 143 -0.24 2.37 0.15
N GLY A 144 0.64 1.57 0.76
CA GLY A 144 1.70 2.09 1.61
C GLY A 144 1.25 2.40 3.05
N ALA A 145 2.18 2.87 3.85
CA ALA A 145 1.95 3.25 5.23
C ALA A 145 1.59 4.74 5.34
N SER A 146 0.70 5.07 6.28
CA SER A 146 0.30 6.45 6.56
C SER A 146 1.28 7.12 7.51
N ILE A 147 2.50 7.38 7.04
CA ILE A 147 3.54 8.07 7.79
C ILE A 147 4.23 9.09 6.90
N ASP A 148 4.66 10.21 7.49
CA ASP A 148 5.31 11.31 6.75
C ASP A 148 6.84 11.14 6.60
N SER A 149 7.43 10.12 7.24
CA SER A 149 8.87 9.88 7.21
C SER A 149 9.27 8.80 6.22
N MET A 150 10.38 9.00 5.54
CA MET A 150 11.00 7.99 4.69
C MET A 150 11.60 6.87 5.55
N GLY A 151 11.48 5.62 5.09
CA GLY A 151 12.06 4.45 5.75
C GLY A 151 13.46 4.12 5.29
N ILE A 152 14.07 3.12 5.92
CA ILE A 152 15.40 2.61 5.58
C ILE A 152 15.51 2.25 4.08
N PRO A 153 14.52 1.59 3.44
CA PRO A 153 14.60 1.25 2.01
C PRO A 153 14.80 2.46 1.10
N TYR A 154 14.16 3.59 1.40
CA TYR A 154 14.35 4.83 0.65
C TYR A 154 15.80 5.29 0.69
N TYR A 155 16.39 5.41 1.88
CA TYR A 155 17.78 5.86 2.02
C TYR A 155 18.77 4.88 1.38
N MET A 156 18.51 3.58 1.46
CA MET A 156 19.34 2.57 0.79
C MET A 156 19.27 2.70 -0.74
N ALA A 157 18.08 2.95 -1.29
CA ALA A 157 17.90 3.19 -2.73
C ALA A 157 18.69 4.45 -3.16
N GLN A 158 18.58 5.56 -2.40
CA GLN A 158 19.32 6.79 -2.66
C GLN A 158 20.83 6.58 -2.60
N MET A 159 21.32 5.83 -1.62
CA MET A 159 22.76 5.49 -1.53
C MET A 159 23.23 4.65 -2.70
N ASN A 160 22.44 3.69 -3.16
CA ASN A 160 22.77 2.87 -4.32
C ASN A 160 22.82 3.71 -5.61
N GLU A 161 21.90 4.64 -5.78
CA GLU A 161 21.87 5.56 -6.91
C GLU A 161 23.07 6.49 -6.91
N PHE A 162 23.42 7.03 -5.74
CA PHE A 162 24.62 7.81 -5.53
C PHE A 162 25.89 7.02 -5.90
N LEU A 163 26.04 5.79 -5.40
CA LEU A 163 27.18 4.94 -5.73
C LEU A 163 27.27 4.64 -7.23
N ARG A 164 26.15 4.40 -7.90
CA ARG A 164 26.11 4.19 -9.35
C ARG A 164 26.59 5.40 -10.11
N SER A 165 26.28 6.61 -9.65
CA SER A 165 26.73 7.86 -10.30
C SER A 165 28.24 8.06 -10.23
N PHE A 166 28.94 7.43 -9.28
CA PHE A 166 30.39 7.47 -9.16
C PHE A 166 31.10 6.32 -9.87
N ALA A 167 30.38 5.28 -10.26
CA ALA A 167 30.95 4.09 -10.91
C ALA A 167 30.94 4.19 -12.45
N LEU A 168 30.45 5.30 -13.00
CA LEU A 168 30.48 5.66 -14.41
C LEU A 168 31.63 6.63 -14.67
#